data_1e477941a12e0c5d575fd28220f5a3b1
#
_entry.id   1e477941a12e0c5d575fd28220f5a3b1
#
_cell.length_a   1.000
_cell.length_b   1.000
_cell.length_c   1.000
_cell.angle_alpha   90.00
_cell.angle_beta   90.00
_cell.angle_gamma   90.00
#
_symmetry.space_group_name_H-M   'P 1'
#
loop_
_entity.id
_entity.type
_entity.pdbx_description
1 polymer ?
#
loop_
_entity_poly.entity_id
_entity_poly.type
_entity_poly.pdbx_seq_one_letter_code
_entity_poly.pdbx_strand_id
1 'polypeptide(L)'
;MDLRRLTQNTDCRLLRGDALTEITSVCCDSRCAGPGALFVCLPGRHADGHDFAAQAVAAGAAAVLCTHDVPGLPAGCAVLLAGDPRRAMAALAARLYGEPARAMTMIGVTGTKGKTTTAHLLAAVLQADGRRVGLVGTNGVCWPGHRHDLNHTTPESCDLQLLLRRMADDGCDTCVMEVSSLGLKFDRAAEIEFAVGVFTNLSPDHIGPDEHADFAEYLFWKRALFRRCRVGVFNNDDPHVGKIMQGLPCRAVTYGIGCPADVRADADFALTRVGGRLGAAFTVDGARYAVGMPGAFSVYNALAALTAARVLGAGEDAIHAGLAGAVVCGRVEPVPLDAPFTVVIDYAHNEAAAECLLRTLRAYRPTRLVAVFGCGGARSRLRRFGMGSVCARLADFCIITEDNSRGEPVEHILADIRAGLRLGNPATPFAEIPDRRQAIYYALDHAQPGDIIAILGKGHETTIERGGIKEPFVEREIVEEYWGR
;
A
#
# COMPACT_ATOMS: atom_id res chain seq x y z
N MET A 1 5.75 9.13 30.62
CA MET A 1 4.40 9.44 31.21
C MET A 1 4.06 8.31 32.17
N ASP A 2 3.61 8.62 33.41
CA ASP A 2 3.22 7.55 34.35
C ASP A 2 1.94 6.82 33.92
N LEU A 3 1.79 5.55 34.34
CA LEU A 3 0.66 4.68 33.98
C LEU A 3 -0.69 5.26 34.40
N ARG A 4 -0.78 5.94 35.55
CA ARG A 4 -2.02 6.56 36.05
C ARG A 4 -2.54 7.61 35.06
N ARG A 5 -1.63 8.45 34.54
CA ARG A 5 -1.98 9.47 33.53
C ARG A 5 -2.25 8.84 32.17
N LEU A 6 -1.47 7.83 31.82
CA LEU A 6 -1.60 7.11 30.54
C LEU A 6 -2.96 6.40 30.44
N THR A 7 -3.43 5.74 31.50
CA THR A 7 -4.69 4.97 31.52
C THR A 7 -5.93 5.78 31.90
N GLN A 8 -5.79 7.06 32.20
CA GLN A 8 -6.92 7.90 32.59
C GLN A 8 -8.03 7.90 31.51
N ASN A 9 -9.29 7.70 31.90
CA ASN A 9 -10.44 7.61 31.00
C ASN A 9 -10.34 6.52 29.91
N THR A 10 -9.64 5.42 30.20
CA THR A 10 -9.64 4.20 29.40
C THR A 10 -10.31 3.08 30.19
N ASP A 11 -10.60 1.96 29.54
CA ASP A 11 -11.09 0.73 30.16
C ASP A 11 -9.96 -0.12 30.78
N CYS A 12 -8.72 0.38 30.75
CA CYS A 12 -7.57 -0.31 31.31
C CYS A 12 -7.60 -0.27 32.86
N ARG A 13 -7.45 -1.43 33.49
CA ARG A 13 -7.40 -1.57 34.93
C ARG A 13 -6.03 -2.08 35.37
N LEU A 14 -5.38 -1.37 36.28
CA LEU A 14 -4.17 -1.87 36.93
C LEU A 14 -4.52 -3.06 37.84
N LEU A 15 -3.95 -4.24 37.53
CA LEU A 15 -4.11 -5.46 38.32
C LEU A 15 -3.07 -5.52 39.43
N ARG A 16 -1.80 -5.22 39.13
CA ARG A 16 -0.69 -5.17 40.08
C ARG A 16 0.43 -4.26 39.59
N GLY A 17 1.36 -3.92 40.45
CA GLY A 17 2.46 -2.99 40.19
C GLY A 17 2.15 -1.56 40.62
N ASP A 18 3.03 -0.64 40.25
CA ASP A 18 2.92 0.77 40.64
C ASP A 18 2.29 1.62 39.53
N ALA A 19 1.23 2.34 39.87
CA ALA A 19 0.56 3.28 38.96
C ALA A 19 1.45 4.47 38.54
N LEU A 20 2.56 4.70 39.24
CA LEU A 20 3.57 5.70 38.91
C LEU A 20 4.68 5.18 37.99
N THR A 21 4.60 3.92 37.57
CA THR A 21 5.54 3.36 36.59
C THR A 21 5.60 4.24 35.34
N GLU A 22 6.79 4.74 34.99
CA GLU A 22 7.01 5.56 33.81
C GLU A 22 7.01 4.71 32.54
N ILE A 23 6.20 5.13 31.54
CA ILE A 23 6.12 4.53 30.20
C ILE A 23 6.69 5.52 29.19
N THR A 24 7.59 5.01 28.34
CA THR A 24 8.29 5.77 27.29
C THR A 24 7.92 5.32 25.87
N SER A 25 7.42 4.08 25.73
CA SER A 25 6.99 3.53 24.45
C SER A 25 5.87 2.51 24.63
N VAL A 26 5.14 2.24 23.55
CA VAL A 26 4.14 1.15 23.45
C VAL A 26 4.54 0.24 22.30
N CYS A 27 4.53 -1.06 22.51
CA CYS A 27 4.84 -2.05 21.47
C CYS A 27 3.97 -3.30 21.63
N CYS A 28 3.78 -4.04 20.53
CA CYS A 28 3.11 -5.35 20.51
C CYS A 28 3.99 -6.47 19.93
N ASP A 29 5.23 -6.16 19.59
CA ASP A 29 6.27 -7.12 19.21
C ASP A 29 7.31 -7.18 20.33
N SER A 30 7.50 -8.37 20.94
CA SER A 30 8.45 -8.55 22.04
C SER A 30 9.91 -8.25 21.67
N ARG A 31 10.24 -8.33 20.37
CA ARG A 31 11.57 -7.99 19.83
C ARG A 31 11.82 -6.47 19.83
N CYS A 32 10.77 -5.67 19.88
CA CYS A 32 10.81 -4.20 19.96
C CYS A 32 10.66 -3.69 21.40
N ALA A 33 10.48 -4.59 22.37
CA ALA A 33 10.41 -4.21 23.78
C ALA A 33 11.77 -3.71 24.28
N GLY A 34 11.76 -2.72 25.17
CA GLY A 34 12.96 -2.13 25.76
C GLY A 34 12.63 -1.39 27.06
N PRO A 35 13.61 -0.71 27.68
CA PRO A 35 13.42 -0.01 28.95
C PRO A 35 12.27 1.00 28.90
N GLY A 36 11.33 0.87 29.84
CA GLY A 36 10.16 1.74 29.93
C GLY A 36 9.04 1.43 28.94
N ALA A 37 9.11 0.34 28.17
CA ALA A 37 8.05 -0.04 27.26
C ALA A 37 6.81 -0.58 27.99
N LEU A 38 5.64 -0.25 27.47
CA LEU A 38 4.39 -0.96 27.70
C LEU A 38 4.23 -2.01 26.58
N PHE A 39 4.38 -3.29 26.93
CA PHE A 39 4.14 -4.38 25.98
C PHE A 39 2.66 -4.77 25.98
N VAL A 40 2.05 -4.84 24.81
CA VAL A 40 0.64 -5.19 24.65
C VAL A 40 0.51 -6.61 24.12
N CYS A 41 -0.09 -7.50 24.91
CA CYS A 41 -0.39 -8.88 24.54
C CYS A 41 -1.60 -8.92 23.61
N LEU A 42 -1.35 -8.99 22.31
CA LEU A 42 -2.41 -9.15 21.31
C LEU A 42 -2.70 -10.62 21.06
N PRO A 43 -3.94 -11.09 21.25
CA PRO A 43 -4.34 -12.42 20.83
C PRO A 43 -4.24 -12.54 19.31
N GLY A 44 -3.47 -13.49 18.82
CA GLY A 44 -3.30 -13.79 17.41
C GLY A 44 -3.71 -15.23 17.08
N ARG A 45 -3.93 -15.54 15.81
CA ARG A 45 -4.29 -16.91 15.37
C ARG A 45 -3.11 -17.87 15.37
N HIS A 46 -1.90 -17.38 15.09
CA HIS A 46 -0.70 -18.20 14.99
C HIS A 46 0.18 -18.14 16.24
N ALA A 47 0.06 -17.07 17.00
CA ALA A 47 0.78 -16.86 18.25
C ALA A 47 -0.05 -15.96 19.17
N ASP A 48 -0.08 -16.25 20.46
CA ASP A 48 -0.69 -15.40 21.46
C ASP A 48 0.39 -14.47 22.05
N GLY A 49 0.14 -13.17 22.03
CA GLY A 49 1.04 -12.17 22.61
C GLY A 49 1.33 -12.39 24.11
N HIS A 50 0.42 -13.07 24.83
CA HIS A 50 0.61 -13.41 26.24
C HIS A 50 1.81 -14.35 26.46
N ASP A 51 2.09 -15.23 25.48
CA ASP A 51 3.24 -16.17 25.56
C ASP A 51 4.59 -15.44 25.48
N PHE A 52 4.61 -14.22 24.97
CA PHE A 52 5.83 -13.39 24.82
C PHE A 52 6.00 -12.33 25.91
N ALA A 53 5.05 -12.23 26.86
CA ALA A 53 5.10 -11.21 27.92
C ALA A 53 6.37 -11.31 28.78
N ALA A 54 6.77 -12.52 29.16
CA ALA A 54 7.99 -12.74 29.94
C ALA A 54 9.25 -12.32 29.17
N GLN A 55 9.30 -12.58 27.85
CA GLN A 55 10.40 -12.15 26.98
C GLN A 55 10.47 -10.62 26.89
N ALA A 56 9.31 -9.96 26.71
CA ALA A 56 9.25 -8.51 26.64
C ALA A 56 9.72 -7.86 27.96
N VAL A 57 9.32 -8.41 29.10
CA VAL A 57 9.78 -7.93 30.43
C VAL A 57 11.27 -8.17 30.61
N ALA A 58 11.80 -9.32 30.18
CA ALA A 58 13.24 -9.59 30.21
C ALA A 58 14.04 -8.62 29.32
N ALA A 59 13.43 -8.12 28.24
CA ALA A 59 14.00 -7.09 27.38
C ALA A 59 13.88 -5.65 27.94
N GLY A 60 13.17 -5.47 29.08
CA GLY A 60 13.08 -4.19 29.80
C GLY A 60 11.69 -3.55 29.80
N ALA A 61 10.65 -4.23 29.34
CA ALA A 61 9.30 -3.68 29.43
C ALA A 61 8.93 -3.43 30.91
N ALA A 62 8.50 -2.21 31.21
CA ALA A 62 8.11 -1.78 32.55
C ALA A 62 6.69 -2.19 32.91
N ALA A 63 5.86 -2.41 31.90
CA ALA A 63 4.47 -2.81 32.08
C ALA A 63 4.01 -3.74 30.94
N VAL A 64 2.97 -4.54 31.24
CA VAL A 64 2.29 -5.42 30.28
C VAL A 64 0.79 -5.11 30.31
N LEU A 65 0.18 -4.95 29.13
CA LEU A 65 -1.26 -4.90 28.93
C LEU A 65 -1.74 -6.25 28.38
N CYS A 66 -2.69 -6.87 29.03
CA CYS A 66 -3.16 -8.22 28.71
C CYS A 66 -4.69 -8.32 28.86
N THR A 67 -5.30 -9.41 28.37
CA THR A 67 -6.72 -9.71 28.56
C THR A 67 -7.01 -10.48 29.85
N HIS A 68 -6.02 -11.18 30.35
CA HIS A 68 -6.05 -11.95 31.61
C HIS A 68 -4.68 -11.89 32.26
N ASP A 69 -4.60 -12.23 33.55
CA ASP A 69 -3.31 -12.22 34.26
C ASP A 69 -2.29 -13.19 33.64
N VAL A 70 -1.06 -12.72 33.54
CA VAL A 70 0.08 -13.53 33.09
C VAL A 70 0.93 -13.91 34.30
N PRO A 71 0.87 -15.19 34.75
CA PRO A 71 1.64 -15.61 35.92
C PRO A 71 3.14 -15.62 35.63
N GLY A 72 3.94 -15.46 36.67
CA GLY A 72 5.41 -15.58 36.61
C GLY A 72 6.14 -14.32 36.19
N LEU A 73 5.47 -13.22 35.92
CA LEU A 73 6.11 -11.92 35.66
C LEU A 73 6.71 -11.35 36.96
N PRO A 74 7.89 -10.68 36.91
CA PRO A 74 8.55 -10.10 38.12
C PRO A 74 7.62 -9.11 38.84
N ALA A 75 7.75 -9.05 40.17
CA ALA A 75 6.93 -8.17 41.02
C ALA A 75 7.06 -6.68 40.67
N GLY A 76 8.18 -6.25 40.11
CA GLY A 76 8.39 -4.87 39.63
C GLY A 76 7.72 -4.51 38.31
N CYS A 77 7.19 -5.49 37.59
CA CYS A 77 6.45 -5.23 36.34
C CYS A 77 5.00 -4.90 36.63
N ALA A 78 4.52 -3.77 36.16
CA ALA A 78 3.11 -3.41 36.23
C ALA A 78 2.28 -4.23 35.24
N VAL A 79 1.09 -4.71 35.65
CA VAL A 79 0.18 -5.48 34.80
C VAL A 79 -1.15 -4.76 34.70
N LEU A 80 -1.54 -4.46 33.49
CA LEU A 80 -2.81 -3.84 33.12
C LEU A 80 -3.73 -4.88 32.48
N LEU A 81 -5.02 -4.80 32.73
CA LEU A 81 -6.06 -5.57 32.04
C LEU A 81 -6.92 -4.65 31.19
N ALA A 82 -7.23 -5.10 29.96
CA ALA A 82 -8.23 -4.51 29.09
C ALA A 82 -9.05 -5.59 28.39
N GLY A 83 -10.36 -5.32 28.22
CA GLY A 83 -11.24 -6.24 27.50
C GLY A 83 -10.92 -6.30 26.00
N ASP A 84 -10.52 -5.17 25.41
CA ASP A 84 -10.04 -5.05 24.03
C ASP A 84 -8.63 -4.45 23.99
N PRO A 85 -7.59 -5.27 23.95
CA PRO A 85 -6.20 -4.80 23.98
C PRO A 85 -5.80 -4.01 22.73
N ARG A 86 -6.45 -4.23 21.56
CA ARG A 86 -6.17 -3.46 20.34
C ARG A 86 -6.68 -2.03 20.45
N ARG A 87 -7.92 -1.90 20.90
CA ARG A 87 -8.54 -0.59 21.15
C ARG A 87 -7.79 0.18 22.23
N ALA A 88 -7.43 -0.50 23.33
CA ALA A 88 -6.64 0.07 24.40
C ALA A 88 -5.26 0.52 23.91
N MET A 89 -4.54 -0.30 23.13
CA MET A 89 -3.25 0.03 22.54
C MET A 89 -3.32 1.31 21.72
N ALA A 90 -4.34 1.46 20.88
CA ALA A 90 -4.51 2.66 20.06
C ALA A 90 -4.67 3.92 20.92
N ALA A 91 -5.52 3.88 21.94
CA ALA A 91 -5.77 5.00 22.83
C ALA A 91 -4.53 5.36 23.68
N LEU A 92 -3.83 4.34 24.21
CA LEU A 92 -2.63 4.55 25.02
C LEU A 92 -1.47 5.10 24.19
N ALA A 93 -1.26 4.57 22.97
CA ALA A 93 -0.22 5.06 22.08
C ALA A 93 -0.50 6.51 21.63
N ALA A 94 -1.72 6.81 21.21
CA ALA A 94 -2.11 8.18 20.84
C ALA A 94 -1.83 9.17 21.98
N ARG A 95 -2.22 8.83 23.20
CA ARG A 95 -1.98 9.68 24.38
C ARG A 95 -0.51 9.81 24.71
N LEU A 96 0.24 8.71 24.72
CA LEU A 96 1.68 8.71 25.04
C LEU A 96 2.44 9.65 24.11
N TYR A 97 2.13 9.61 22.82
CA TYR A 97 2.78 10.43 21.80
C TYR A 97 2.11 11.80 21.56
N GLY A 98 1.17 12.21 22.43
CA GLY A 98 0.56 13.55 22.43
C GLY A 98 -0.43 13.79 21.30
N GLU A 99 -1.17 12.75 20.88
CA GLU A 99 -2.22 12.80 19.85
C GLU A 99 -1.76 13.45 18.53
N PRO A 100 -0.67 12.97 17.93
CA PRO A 100 0.02 13.66 16.83
C PRO A 100 -0.85 13.84 15.58
N ALA A 101 -1.85 13.00 15.36
CA ALA A 101 -2.79 13.14 14.24
C ALA A 101 -3.58 14.47 14.31
N ARG A 102 -3.75 15.08 15.48
CA ARG A 102 -4.45 16.38 15.63
C ARG A 102 -3.61 17.57 15.16
N ALA A 103 -2.29 17.41 15.07
CA ALA A 103 -1.38 18.44 14.58
C ALA A 103 -1.28 18.49 13.04
N MET A 104 -1.90 17.52 12.35
CA MET A 104 -1.81 17.39 10.90
C MET A 104 -3.19 17.25 10.25
N THR A 105 -3.30 17.64 8.98
CA THR A 105 -4.44 17.29 8.14
C THR A 105 -4.35 15.82 7.73
N MET A 106 -5.14 14.96 8.36
CA MET A 106 -5.14 13.51 8.08
C MET A 106 -6.06 13.19 6.90
N ILE A 107 -5.56 12.43 5.92
CA ILE A 107 -6.32 11.96 4.75
C ILE A 107 -6.21 10.44 4.67
N GLY A 108 -7.36 9.75 4.63
CA GLY A 108 -7.42 8.30 4.55
C GLY A 108 -7.90 7.83 3.17
N VAL A 109 -7.14 6.93 2.52
CA VAL A 109 -7.52 6.36 1.22
C VAL A 109 -7.85 4.88 1.38
N THR A 110 -9.08 4.48 1.03
CA THR A 110 -9.53 3.08 1.08
C THR A 110 -10.10 2.62 -0.26
N GLY A 111 -10.19 1.32 -0.44
CA GLY A 111 -10.71 0.65 -1.63
C GLY A 111 -10.05 -0.70 -1.85
N THR A 112 -10.49 -1.47 -2.82
CA THR A 112 -9.84 -2.73 -3.18
C THR A 112 -8.53 -2.46 -3.91
N LYS A 113 -8.57 -1.69 -4.98
CA LYS A 113 -7.43 -1.30 -5.83
C LYS A 113 -7.26 0.23 -5.84
N GLY A 114 -6.10 0.71 -6.27
CA GLY A 114 -5.86 2.14 -6.47
C GLY A 114 -5.46 2.94 -5.23
N LYS A 115 -5.51 2.39 -4.02
CA LYS A 115 -5.13 3.09 -2.78
C LYS A 115 -3.75 3.72 -2.85
N THR A 116 -2.72 2.93 -3.15
CA THR A 116 -1.32 3.38 -3.23
C THR A 116 -1.17 4.48 -4.28
N THR A 117 -1.69 4.25 -5.47
CA THR A 117 -1.61 5.23 -6.56
C THR A 117 -2.30 6.54 -6.20
N THR A 118 -3.55 6.48 -5.70
CA THR A 118 -4.31 7.67 -5.29
C THR A 118 -3.61 8.41 -4.15
N ALA A 119 -3.07 7.70 -3.15
CA ALA A 119 -2.36 8.32 -2.05
C ALA A 119 -1.10 9.06 -2.52
N HIS A 120 -0.31 8.46 -3.42
CA HIS A 120 0.88 9.12 -3.98
C HIS A 120 0.52 10.29 -4.89
N LEU A 121 -0.51 10.17 -5.76
CA LEU A 121 -0.98 11.27 -6.59
C LEU A 121 -1.43 12.45 -5.72
N LEU A 122 -2.23 12.19 -4.70
CA LEU A 122 -2.69 13.22 -3.78
C LEU A 122 -1.54 13.85 -3.00
N ALA A 123 -0.60 13.04 -2.51
CA ALA A 123 0.59 13.56 -1.82
C ALA A 123 1.41 14.47 -2.74
N ALA A 124 1.62 14.09 -4.01
CA ALA A 124 2.35 14.90 -4.98
C ALA A 124 1.63 16.24 -5.28
N VAL A 125 0.30 16.22 -5.38
CA VAL A 125 -0.50 17.45 -5.54
C VAL A 125 -0.35 18.36 -4.33
N LEU A 126 -0.47 17.83 -3.11
CA LEU A 126 -0.39 18.61 -1.89
C LEU A 126 1.03 19.13 -1.63
N GLN A 127 2.07 18.39 -2.05
CA GLN A 127 3.46 18.86 -2.04
C GLN A 127 3.67 20.01 -3.03
N ALA A 128 3.10 19.91 -4.24
CA ALA A 128 3.12 21.01 -5.22
C ALA A 128 2.34 22.25 -4.73
N ASP A 129 1.34 22.06 -3.87
CA ASP A 129 0.59 23.10 -3.16
C ASP A 129 1.39 23.71 -1.97
N GLY A 130 2.64 23.27 -1.76
CA GLY A 130 3.52 23.81 -0.72
C GLY A 130 3.38 23.15 0.65
N ARG A 131 2.63 22.07 0.81
CA ARG A 131 2.45 21.38 2.08
C ARG A 131 3.61 20.43 2.38
N ARG A 132 3.89 20.21 3.65
CA ARG A 132 4.87 19.22 4.11
C ARG A 132 4.14 17.90 4.39
N VAL A 133 4.16 17.02 3.39
CA VAL A 133 3.33 15.80 3.37
C VAL A 133 4.09 14.58 3.87
N GLY A 134 3.51 13.89 4.86
CA GLY A 134 3.84 12.51 5.20
C GLY A 134 2.94 11.53 4.42
N LEU A 135 3.48 10.39 4.02
CA LEU A 135 2.77 9.33 3.33
C LEU A 135 2.97 7.99 4.03
N VAL A 136 1.88 7.27 4.31
CA VAL A 136 1.87 5.94 4.95
C VAL A 136 1.12 4.96 4.07
N GLY A 137 1.74 3.86 3.68
CA GLY A 137 1.06 2.87 2.83
C GLY A 137 1.86 1.63 2.49
N THR A 138 1.44 0.95 1.44
CA THR A 138 2.05 -0.31 0.97
C THR A 138 3.53 -0.15 0.59
N ASN A 139 3.90 1.02 0.07
CA ASN A 139 5.28 1.35 -0.29
C ASN A 139 6.13 1.83 0.91
N GLY A 140 5.68 1.55 2.13
CA GLY A 140 6.33 2.02 3.34
C GLY A 140 5.77 3.35 3.86
N VAL A 141 6.54 4.02 4.69
CA VAL A 141 6.26 5.36 5.19
C VAL A 141 7.36 6.31 4.76
N CYS A 142 6.99 7.49 4.28
CA CYS A 142 7.95 8.52 3.92
C CYS A 142 7.44 9.93 4.26
N TRP A 143 8.38 10.80 4.62
CA TRP A 143 8.19 12.25 4.77
C TRP A 143 9.53 12.94 4.45
N PRO A 144 9.60 14.24 4.31
CA PRO A 144 10.81 14.91 3.84
C PRO A 144 12.08 14.46 4.58
N GLY A 145 13.02 13.83 3.85
CA GLY A 145 14.29 13.31 4.38
C GLY A 145 14.23 11.92 5.02
N HIS A 146 13.05 11.30 5.13
CA HIS A 146 12.89 10.02 5.81
C HIS A 146 12.11 9.00 4.97
N ARG A 147 12.54 7.73 5.05
CA ARG A 147 11.82 6.59 4.48
C ARG A 147 12.05 5.36 5.35
N HIS A 148 10.99 4.61 5.62
CA HIS A 148 11.03 3.35 6.36
C HIS A 148 10.08 2.34 5.72
N ASP A 149 10.48 1.08 5.69
CA ASP A 149 9.63 -0.01 5.23
C ASP A 149 8.60 -0.37 6.32
N LEU A 150 7.45 -0.85 5.88
CA LEU A 150 6.37 -1.30 6.73
C LEU A 150 6.01 -2.75 6.45
N ASN A 151 5.64 -3.50 7.49
CA ASN A 151 5.16 -4.87 7.35
C ASN A 151 3.69 -4.93 6.87
N HIS A 152 2.95 -3.84 7.06
CA HIS A 152 1.53 -3.75 6.73
C HIS A 152 1.22 -2.43 6.05
N THR A 153 0.30 -2.44 5.09
CA THR A 153 -0.22 -1.22 4.42
C THR A 153 -0.70 -0.17 5.43
N THR A 154 -1.34 -0.60 6.50
CA THR A 154 -1.71 0.22 7.67
C THR A 154 -1.01 -0.40 8.86
N PRO A 155 0.02 0.25 9.46
CA PRO A 155 0.79 -0.31 10.57
C PRO A 155 -0.05 -0.47 11.84
N GLU A 156 0.44 -1.23 12.82
CA GLU A 156 -0.20 -1.35 14.13
C GLU A 156 -0.29 0.04 14.80
N SER A 157 -1.31 0.24 15.62
CA SER A 157 -1.63 1.57 16.15
C SER A 157 -0.48 2.20 16.96
N CYS A 158 0.30 1.40 17.68
CA CYS A 158 1.47 1.88 18.42
C CYS A 158 2.55 2.44 17.48
N ASP A 159 2.86 1.72 16.40
CA ASP A 159 3.83 2.15 15.41
C ASP A 159 3.33 3.36 14.63
N LEU A 160 2.04 3.34 14.24
CA LEU A 160 1.43 4.46 13.52
C LEU A 160 1.49 5.76 14.32
N GLN A 161 1.12 5.74 15.60
CA GLN A 161 1.16 6.94 16.43
C GLN A 161 2.59 7.46 16.65
N LEU A 162 3.57 6.57 16.78
CA LEU A 162 4.98 6.95 16.85
C LEU A 162 5.46 7.61 15.54
N LEU A 163 5.09 7.03 14.39
CA LEU A 163 5.42 7.59 13.08
C LEU A 163 4.79 8.96 12.86
N LEU A 164 3.51 9.11 13.22
CA LEU A 164 2.82 10.40 13.15
C LEU A 164 3.47 11.44 14.07
N ARG A 165 3.94 11.04 15.26
CA ARG A 165 4.68 11.93 16.16
C ARG A 165 5.97 12.44 15.52
N ARG A 166 6.76 11.53 14.91
CA ARG A 166 7.99 11.90 14.20
C ARG A 166 7.70 12.84 13.02
N MET A 167 6.66 12.56 12.21
CA MET A 167 6.25 13.45 11.13
C MET A 167 5.89 14.84 11.63
N ALA A 168 5.13 14.93 12.74
CA ALA A 168 4.75 16.21 13.32
C ALA A 168 5.97 16.97 13.88
N ASP A 169 6.90 16.27 14.55
CA ASP A 169 8.15 16.85 15.05
C ASP A 169 9.02 17.40 13.93
N ASP A 170 9.05 16.71 12.79
CA ASP A 170 9.76 17.14 11.57
C ASP A 170 8.99 18.19 10.76
N GLY A 171 7.86 18.69 11.30
CA GLY A 171 7.07 19.79 10.74
C GLY A 171 6.16 19.40 9.59
N CYS A 172 5.76 18.14 9.44
CA CYS A 172 4.67 17.78 8.53
C CYS A 172 3.35 18.39 9.00
N ASP A 173 2.61 19.00 8.09
CA ASP A 173 1.28 19.58 8.32
C ASP A 173 0.15 18.71 7.75
N THR A 174 0.50 17.73 6.95
CA THR A 174 -0.43 16.86 6.24
C THR A 174 0.09 15.42 6.21
N CYS A 175 -0.81 14.45 6.42
CA CYS A 175 -0.50 13.03 6.25
C CYS A 175 -1.54 12.36 5.37
N VAL A 176 -1.11 11.74 4.27
CA VAL A 176 -1.94 10.89 3.42
C VAL A 176 -1.63 9.44 3.76
N MET A 177 -2.64 8.65 4.10
CA MET A 177 -2.43 7.25 4.45
C MET A 177 -3.39 6.29 3.77
N GLU A 178 -2.87 5.14 3.39
CA GLU A 178 -3.69 4.02 2.96
C GLU A 178 -4.35 3.39 4.20
N VAL A 179 -5.67 3.25 4.15
CA VAL A 179 -6.45 2.63 5.22
C VAL A 179 -7.07 1.33 4.71
N SER A 180 -6.45 0.21 5.07
CA SER A 180 -6.93 -1.12 4.69
C SER A 180 -8.14 -1.53 5.54
N SER A 181 -8.97 -2.43 5.01
CA SER A 181 -10.12 -2.97 5.75
C SER A 181 -9.69 -3.72 7.00
N LEU A 182 -8.59 -4.47 6.95
CA LEU A 182 -8.01 -5.13 8.12
C LEU A 182 -7.43 -4.10 9.12
N GLY A 183 -6.86 -2.99 8.63
CA GLY A 183 -6.41 -1.90 9.49
C GLY A 183 -7.56 -1.28 10.30
N LEU A 184 -8.75 -1.19 9.69
CA LEU A 184 -9.97 -0.75 10.39
C LEU A 184 -10.52 -1.84 11.32
N LYS A 185 -10.53 -3.11 10.88
CA LYS A 185 -11.00 -4.25 11.68
C LYS A 185 -10.17 -4.44 12.96
N PHE A 186 -8.88 -4.16 12.90
CA PHE A 186 -7.94 -4.30 14.01
C PHE A 186 -7.61 -2.99 14.73
N ASP A 187 -8.47 -1.96 14.63
CA ASP A 187 -8.34 -0.67 15.29
C ASP A 187 -6.99 0.06 15.09
N ARG A 188 -6.27 -0.24 14.00
CA ARG A 188 -4.95 0.35 13.73
C ARG A 188 -5.01 1.88 13.55
N ALA A 189 -6.13 2.40 13.02
CA ALA A 189 -6.39 3.84 12.85
C ALA A 189 -7.46 4.37 13.82
N ALA A 190 -7.66 3.73 14.98
CA ALA A 190 -8.78 4.01 15.88
C ALA A 190 -8.83 5.47 16.40
N GLU A 191 -7.69 6.05 16.73
CA GLU A 191 -7.58 7.39 17.34
C GLU A 191 -7.27 8.49 16.30
N ILE A 192 -7.65 8.25 15.02
CA ILE A 192 -7.42 9.22 13.94
C ILE A 192 -8.76 9.71 13.40
N GLU A 193 -8.94 11.03 13.41
CA GLU A 193 -10.00 11.74 12.71
C GLU A 193 -9.46 12.23 11.36
N PHE A 194 -10.21 11.96 10.28
CA PHE A 194 -9.77 12.32 8.94
C PHE A 194 -10.49 13.58 8.44
N ALA A 195 -9.73 14.54 7.93
CA ALA A 195 -10.29 15.67 7.22
C ALA A 195 -11.00 15.20 5.94
N VAL A 196 -10.37 14.25 5.21
CA VAL A 196 -10.92 13.66 4.00
C VAL A 196 -10.71 12.15 4.00
N GLY A 197 -11.76 11.40 3.68
CA GLY A 197 -11.69 9.98 3.35
C GLY A 197 -11.94 9.79 1.85
N VAL A 198 -11.14 8.96 1.18
CA VAL A 198 -11.27 8.68 -0.26
C VAL A 198 -11.64 7.21 -0.47
N PHE A 199 -12.73 6.96 -1.21
CA PHE A 199 -13.15 5.64 -1.66
C PHE A 199 -12.85 5.48 -3.14
N THR A 200 -11.97 4.50 -3.48
CA THR A 200 -11.57 4.27 -4.88
C THR A 200 -12.49 3.28 -5.59
N ASN A 201 -12.67 2.08 -5.05
CA ASN A 201 -13.53 1.03 -5.61
C ASN A 201 -13.70 -0.14 -4.62
N LEU A 202 -14.66 -1.04 -4.92
CA LEU A 202 -14.89 -2.26 -4.17
C LEU A 202 -15.15 -3.45 -5.09
N SER A 203 -14.34 -4.48 -4.98
CA SER A 203 -14.55 -5.78 -5.63
C SER A 203 -14.20 -6.90 -4.67
N PRO A 204 -14.69 -8.15 -4.88
CA PRO A 204 -14.34 -9.28 -4.02
C PRO A 204 -12.82 -9.47 -3.93
N ASP A 205 -12.29 -9.33 -2.73
CA ASP A 205 -10.88 -9.50 -2.37
C ASP A 205 -10.80 -9.68 -0.85
N HIS A 206 -9.71 -10.18 -0.33
CA HIS A 206 -9.50 -10.31 1.13
C HIS A 206 -10.62 -11.08 1.86
N ILE A 207 -11.16 -12.14 1.24
CA ILE A 207 -12.14 -13.04 1.84
C ILE A 207 -11.47 -14.38 2.08
N GLY A 208 -11.31 -14.77 3.34
CA GLY A 208 -10.63 -15.99 3.71
C GLY A 208 -10.46 -16.16 5.22
N PRO A 209 -9.88 -17.27 5.66
CA PRO A 209 -9.79 -17.61 7.08
C PRO A 209 -9.07 -16.56 7.95
N ASP A 210 -8.08 -15.86 7.38
CA ASP A 210 -7.25 -14.88 8.10
C ASP A 210 -7.61 -13.42 7.77
N GLU A 211 -8.67 -13.22 6.99
CA GLU A 211 -9.08 -11.89 6.50
C GLU A 211 -10.54 -11.59 6.90
N HIS A 212 -11.43 -11.47 5.95
CA HIS A 212 -12.86 -11.25 6.19
C HIS A 212 -13.64 -12.53 5.96
N ALA A 213 -14.69 -12.73 6.75
CA ALA A 213 -15.56 -13.90 6.62
C ALA A 213 -16.29 -13.93 5.27
N ASP A 214 -16.72 -12.75 4.80
CA ASP A 214 -17.45 -12.58 3.56
C ASP A 214 -17.32 -11.17 2.98
N PHE A 215 -17.96 -10.94 1.84
CA PHE A 215 -17.97 -9.65 1.16
C PHE A 215 -18.72 -8.57 1.96
N ALA A 216 -19.72 -8.92 2.75
CA ALA A 216 -20.49 -7.98 3.55
C ALA A 216 -19.64 -7.43 4.69
N GLU A 217 -18.86 -8.26 5.36
CA GLU A 217 -17.88 -7.83 6.36
C GLU A 217 -16.79 -6.95 5.74
N TYR A 218 -16.28 -7.33 4.57
CA TYR A 218 -15.29 -6.53 3.84
C TYR A 218 -15.79 -5.12 3.52
N LEU A 219 -17.02 -5.01 2.99
CA LEU A 219 -17.69 -3.74 2.73
C LEU A 219 -17.90 -2.95 4.02
N PHE A 220 -18.38 -3.60 5.09
CA PHE A 220 -18.62 -2.98 6.39
C PHE A 220 -17.35 -2.27 6.91
N TRP A 221 -16.22 -2.95 6.87
CA TRP A 221 -14.99 -2.37 7.37
C TRP A 221 -14.46 -1.23 6.50
N LYS A 222 -14.54 -1.32 5.17
CA LYS A 222 -14.16 -0.18 4.32
C LYS A 222 -15.03 1.05 4.56
N ARG A 223 -16.33 0.84 4.76
CA ARG A 223 -17.27 1.90 5.11
C ARG A 223 -16.94 2.55 6.46
N ALA A 224 -16.35 1.81 7.40
CA ALA A 224 -16.05 2.30 8.74
C ALA A 224 -15.08 3.51 8.74
N LEU A 225 -14.22 3.66 7.74
CA LEU A 225 -13.37 4.85 7.58
C LEU A 225 -14.20 6.14 7.59
N PHE A 226 -15.31 6.17 6.84
CA PHE A 226 -16.09 7.39 6.59
C PHE A 226 -16.91 7.85 7.79
N ARG A 227 -17.02 7.03 8.84
CA ARG A 227 -17.60 7.45 10.13
C ARG A 227 -16.68 8.39 10.91
N ARG A 228 -15.40 8.44 10.52
CA ARG A 228 -14.35 9.28 11.14
C ARG A 228 -13.83 10.35 10.18
N CYS A 229 -14.56 10.62 9.08
CA CYS A 229 -14.19 11.63 8.11
C CYS A 229 -15.12 12.84 8.22
N ARG A 230 -14.59 14.03 8.01
CA ARG A 230 -15.40 15.24 7.81
C ARG A 230 -16.01 15.27 6.42
N VAL A 231 -15.22 14.90 5.41
CA VAL A 231 -15.66 14.80 4.02
C VAL A 231 -15.27 13.43 3.47
N GLY A 232 -16.21 12.77 2.80
CA GLY A 232 -15.96 11.55 2.03
C GLY A 232 -15.94 11.87 0.53
N VAL A 233 -14.90 11.42 -0.17
CA VAL A 233 -14.76 11.51 -1.64
C VAL A 233 -15.01 10.13 -2.22
N PHE A 234 -16.03 9.98 -3.06
CA PHE A 234 -16.56 8.68 -3.48
C PHE A 234 -16.57 8.50 -5.00
N ASN A 235 -16.08 7.35 -5.46
CA ASN A 235 -16.20 6.94 -6.85
C ASN A 235 -17.66 6.57 -7.17
N ASN A 236 -18.36 7.41 -7.93
CA ASN A 236 -19.78 7.20 -8.26
C ASN A 236 -20.00 6.15 -9.37
N ASP A 237 -18.95 5.74 -10.05
CA ASP A 237 -19.00 4.66 -11.05
C ASP A 237 -18.87 3.26 -10.41
N ASP A 238 -18.53 3.17 -9.11
CA ASP A 238 -18.46 1.89 -8.41
C ASP A 238 -19.87 1.41 -8.03
N PRO A 239 -20.28 0.17 -8.40
CA PRO A 239 -21.62 -0.34 -8.15
C PRO A 239 -21.98 -0.47 -6.67
N HIS A 240 -21.00 -0.45 -5.78
CA HIS A 240 -21.20 -0.55 -4.33
C HIS A 240 -21.20 0.79 -3.61
N VAL A 241 -20.96 1.91 -4.32
CA VAL A 241 -20.83 3.25 -3.73
C VAL A 241 -22.07 3.62 -2.88
N GLY A 242 -23.28 3.30 -3.37
CA GLY A 242 -24.51 3.57 -2.62
C GLY A 242 -24.55 2.87 -1.26
N LYS A 243 -24.06 1.63 -1.17
CA LYS A 243 -23.95 0.90 0.11
C LYS A 243 -22.87 1.48 1.03
N ILE A 244 -21.77 1.96 0.44
CA ILE A 244 -20.69 2.64 1.21
C ILE A 244 -21.22 3.94 1.81
N MET A 245 -21.93 4.77 1.04
CA MET A 245 -22.39 6.10 1.46
C MET A 245 -23.61 6.08 2.40
N GLN A 246 -24.41 5.01 2.40
CA GLN A 246 -25.68 4.94 3.11
C GLN A 246 -25.56 5.31 4.59
N GLY A 247 -26.25 6.40 5.03
CA GLY A 247 -26.34 6.81 6.43
C GLY A 247 -24.98 7.19 7.06
N LEU A 248 -24.03 7.69 6.29
CA LEU A 248 -22.79 8.24 6.80
C LEU A 248 -22.97 9.68 7.31
N PRO A 249 -22.26 10.09 8.37
CA PRO A 249 -22.34 11.43 8.91
C PRO A 249 -21.52 12.47 8.12
N CYS A 250 -20.56 12.05 7.31
CA CYS A 250 -19.67 12.94 6.59
C CYS A 250 -20.36 13.59 5.38
N ARG A 251 -19.89 14.79 5.00
CA ARG A 251 -20.27 15.40 3.73
C ARG A 251 -19.74 14.54 2.58
N ALA A 252 -20.60 14.16 1.66
CA ALA A 252 -20.20 13.41 0.48
C ALA A 252 -19.86 14.37 -0.67
N VAL A 253 -18.79 14.04 -1.41
CA VAL A 253 -18.41 14.60 -2.70
C VAL A 253 -18.11 13.43 -3.62
N THR A 254 -18.69 13.41 -4.80
CA THR A 254 -18.58 12.29 -5.74
C THR A 254 -17.67 12.63 -6.90
N TYR A 255 -17.00 11.60 -7.44
CA TYR A 255 -16.27 11.71 -8.70
C TYR A 255 -16.57 10.52 -9.61
N GLY A 256 -16.37 10.68 -10.92
CA GLY A 256 -16.61 9.61 -11.90
C GLY A 256 -16.36 10.05 -13.35
N ILE A 257 -16.54 9.10 -14.26
CA ILE A 257 -16.47 9.28 -15.72
C ILE A 257 -17.83 8.92 -16.34
N GLY A 258 -18.38 7.76 -15.98
CA GLY A 258 -19.60 7.20 -16.55
C GLY A 258 -20.88 7.75 -15.95
N CYS A 259 -20.97 7.81 -14.63
CA CYS A 259 -22.15 8.28 -13.91
C CYS A 259 -22.09 9.78 -13.61
N PRO A 260 -23.23 10.45 -13.39
CA PRO A 260 -23.26 11.82 -12.87
C PRO A 260 -22.50 11.90 -11.54
N ALA A 261 -21.63 12.91 -11.40
CA ALA A 261 -20.81 13.13 -10.21
C ALA A 261 -20.55 14.63 -10.04
N ASP A 262 -20.18 15.05 -8.80
CA ASP A 262 -19.82 16.44 -8.49
C ASP A 262 -18.55 16.86 -9.25
N VAL A 263 -17.60 15.94 -9.43
CA VAL A 263 -16.40 16.10 -10.24
C VAL A 263 -16.39 15.02 -11.31
N ARG A 264 -16.67 15.38 -12.54
CA ARG A 264 -16.83 14.43 -13.64
C ARG A 264 -15.82 14.68 -14.74
N ALA A 265 -15.08 13.64 -15.12
CA ALA A 265 -14.29 13.70 -16.35
C ALA A 265 -15.13 13.36 -17.57
N ASP A 266 -14.78 13.94 -18.72
CA ASP A 266 -15.34 13.57 -20.01
C ASP A 266 -14.99 12.11 -20.33
N ALA A 267 -15.89 11.41 -21.03
CA ALA A 267 -15.74 9.97 -21.31
C ALA A 267 -14.58 9.67 -22.28
N ASP A 268 -14.17 10.65 -23.07
CA ASP A 268 -13.16 10.56 -24.13
C ASP A 268 -11.75 10.94 -23.66
N PHE A 269 -11.28 10.37 -22.55
CA PHE A 269 -9.90 10.54 -22.13
C PHE A 269 -8.92 9.93 -23.15
N ALA A 270 -7.76 10.59 -23.34
CA ALA A 270 -6.74 10.17 -24.31
C ALA A 270 -5.58 9.45 -23.61
N LEU A 271 -5.23 8.24 -24.10
CA LEU A 271 -3.95 7.61 -23.76
C LEU A 271 -2.85 8.33 -24.53
N THR A 272 -1.84 8.86 -23.83
CA THR A 272 -0.84 9.75 -24.41
C THR A 272 0.50 9.64 -23.66
N ARG A 273 1.48 10.44 -24.06
CA ARG A 273 2.70 10.65 -23.27
C ARG A 273 2.62 11.95 -22.50
N VAL A 274 2.98 11.89 -21.22
CA VAL A 274 3.03 13.03 -20.29
C VAL A 274 4.46 13.14 -19.78
N GLY A 275 5.16 14.22 -20.13
CA GLY A 275 6.59 14.36 -19.78
C GLY A 275 7.46 13.21 -20.30
N GLY A 276 7.18 12.70 -21.52
CA GLY A 276 7.90 11.55 -22.11
C GLY A 276 7.44 10.18 -21.63
N ARG A 277 6.68 10.07 -20.53
CA ARG A 277 6.18 8.82 -19.92
C ARG A 277 4.82 8.43 -20.48
N LEU A 278 4.48 7.14 -20.44
CA LEU A 278 3.12 6.68 -20.71
C LEU A 278 2.16 7.28 -19.69
N GLY A 279 1.07 7.87 -20.15
CA GLY A 279 0.12 8.56 -19.29
C GLY A 279 -1.25 8.71 -19.95
N ALA A 280 -2.15 9.45 -19.29
CA ALA A 280 -3.46 9.75 -19.81
C ALA A 280 -3.75 11.25 -19.64
N ALA A 281 -4.53 11.81 -20.58
CA ALA A 281 -5.08 13.15 -20.48
C ALA A 281 -6.60 13.07 -20.47
N PHE A 282 -7.24 13.87 -19.63
CA PHE A 282 -8.69 13.91 -19.45
C PHE A 282 -9.14 15.33 -19.16
N THR A 283 -10.42 15.61 -19.35
CA THR A 283 -11.02 16.94 -19.13
C THR A 283 -12.01 16.88 -17.98
N VAL A 284 -11.98 17.88 -17.11
CA VAL A 284 -12.95 18.09 -16.03
C VAL A 284 -13.36 19.55 -16.06
N ASP A 285 -14.65 19.84 -16.14
CA ASP A 285 -15.20 21.21 -16.16
C ASP A 285 -14.58 22.10 -17.26
N GLY A 286 -14.22 21.52 -18.42
CA GLY A 286 -13.56 22.19 -19.53
C GLY A 286 -12.04 22.40 -19.35
N ALA A 287 -11.46 22.12 -18.19
CA ALA A 287 -10.02 22.16 -17.97
C ALA A 287 -9.38 20.80 -18.28
N ARG A 288 -8.22 20.81 -18.96
CA ARG A 288 -7.50 19.59 -19.35
C ARG A 288 -6.43 19.23 -18.33
N TYR A 289 -6.52 18.02 -17.77
CA TYR A 289 -5.55 17.44 -16.84
C TYR A 289 -4.76 16.34 -17.52
N ALA A 290 -3.59 16.02 -16.96
CA ALA A 290 -2.76 14.91 -17.39
C ALA A 290 -2.20 14.18 -16.19
N VAL A 291 -2.12 12.84 -16.29
CA VAL A 291 -1.48 11.97 -15.29
C VAL A 291 -0.38 11.17 -15.95
N GLY A 292 0.84 11.20 -15.38
CA GLY A 292 2.01 10.50 -15.92
C GLY A 292 2.01 8.98 -15.63
N MET A 293 0.83 8.37 -15.58
CA MET A 293 0.62 6.95 -15.35
C MET A 293 -0.39 6.40 -16.37
N PRO A 294 -0.16 5.20 -16.95
CA PRO A 294 -0.97 4.69 -18.04
C PRO A 294 -2.32 4.12 -17.57
N GLY A 295 -3.27 4.15 -18.50
CA GLY A 295 -4.54 3.43 -18.43
C GLY A 295 -5.71 4.20 -17.80
N ALA A 296 -6.91 3.71 -18.06
CA ALA A 296 -8.17 4.28 -17.59
C ALA A 296 -8.24 4.33 -16.05
N PHE A 297 -7.71 3.30 -15.37
CA PHE A 297 -7.66 3.26 -13.90
C PHE A 297 -6.82 4.41 -13.31
N SER A 298 -5.82 4.90 -14.04
CA SER A 298 -5.03 6.06 -13.62
C SER A 298 -5.83 7.36 -13.70
N VAL A 299 -6.77 7.47 -14.65
CA VAL A 299 -7.72 8.58 -14.70
C VAL A 299 -8.62 8.57 -13.46
N TYR A 300 -9.18 7.43 -13.07
CA TYR A 300 -9.97 7.32 -11.83
C TYR A 300 -9.17 7.68 -10.58
N ASN A 301 -7.92 7.19 -10.47
CA ASN A 301 -7.06 7.54 -9.34
C ASN A 301 -6.69 9.03 -9.33
N ALA A 302 -6.47 9.63 -10.51
CA ALA A 302 -6.23 11.06 -10.65
C ALA A 302 -7.46 11.90 -10.31
N LEU A 303 -8.66 11.48 -10.73
CA LEU A 303 -9.93 12.14 -10.35
C LEU A 303 -10.15 12.08 -8.84
N ALA A 304 -9.89 10.94 -8.21
CA ALA A 304 -9.96 10.80 -6.75
C ALA A 304 -9.02 11.78 -6.04
N ALA A 305 -7.76 11.87 -6.50
CA ALA A 305 -6.76 12.77 -5.96
C ALA A 305 -7.12 14.25 -6.21
N LEU A 306 -7.54 14.60 -7.43
CA LEU A 306 -8.00 15.93 -7.81
C LEU A 306 -9.19 16.38 -6.94
N THR A 307 -10.20 15.53 -6.80
CA THR A 307 -11.40 15.82 -6.00
C THR A 307 -11.03 16.05 -4.54
N ALA A 308 -10.20 15.17 -3.96
CA ALA A 308 -9.73 15.34 -2.59
C ALA A 308 -8.88 16.61 -2.42
N ALA A 309 -8.01 16.93 -3.37
CA ALA A 309 -7.20 18.14 -3.37
C ALA A 309 -8.07 19.42 -3.44
N ARG A 310 -9.08 19.46 -4.31
CA ARG A 310 -10.06 20.58 -4.37
C ARG A 310 -10.83 20.73 -3.05
N VAL A 311 -11.25 19.63 -2.42
CA VAL A 311 -11.89 19.64 -1.09
C VAL A 311 -10.98 20.25 -0.03
N LEU A 312 -9.67 20.03 -0.15
CA LEU A 312 -8.63 20.54 0.76
C LEU A 312 -8.19 21.98 0.40
N GLY A 313 -8.72 22.56 -0.68
CA GLY A 313 -8.43 23.93 -1.12
C GLY A 313 -7.10 24.09 -1.87
N ALA A 314 -6.55 23.00 -2.44
CA ALA A 314 -5.34 23.08 -3.25
C ALA A 314 -5.58 23.87 -4.55
N GLY A 315 -4.59 24.65 -4.98
CA GLY A 315 -4.64 25.43 -6.20
C GLY A 315 -4.62 24.56 -7.46
N GLU A 316 -5.29 25.00 -8.53
CA GLU A 316 -5.37 24.25 -9.80
C GLU A 316 -3.97 24.01 -10.42
N ASP A 317 -3.06 24.97 -10.35
CA ASP A 317 -1.68 24.81 -10.84
C ASP A 317 -0.93 23.70 -10.10
N ALA A 318 -1.14 23.58 -8.79
CA ALA A 318 -0.58 22.51 -7.97
C ALA A 318 -1.18 21.14 -8.35
N ILE A 319 -2.50 21.10 -8.63
CA ILE A 319 -3.17 19.89 -9.11
C ILE A 319 -2.59 19.44 -10.44
N HIS A 320 -2.44 20.35 -11.41
CA HIS A 320 -1.83 20.05 -12.71
C HIS A 320 -0.40 19.52 -12.55
N ALA A 321 0.44 20.24 -11.81
CA ALA A 321 1.85 19.87 -11.61
C ALA A 321 1.99 18.53 -10.89
N GLY A 322 1.23 18.34 -9.81
CA GLY A 322 1.29 17.13 -8.99
C GLY A 322 0.84 15.88 -9.74
N LEU A 323 -0.29 15.93 -10.45
CA LEU A 323 -0.79 14.80 -11.25
C LEU A 323 0.16 14.42 -12.40
N ALA A 324 0.66 15.42 -13.15
CA ALA A 324 1.57 15.18 -14.26
C ALA A 324 2.94 14.69 -13.80
N GLY A 325 3.45 15.20 -12.66
CA GLY A 325 4.78 14.91 -12.14
C GLY A 325 4.88 13.62 -11.33
N ALA A 326 3.77 13.13 -10.75
CA ALA A 326 3.80 12.01 -9.83
C ALA A 326 4.40 10.73 -10.43
N VAL A 327 5.18 10.02 -9.60
CA VAL A 327 5.70 8.68 -9.87
C VAL A 327 5.37 7.81 -8.67
N VAL A 328 4.86 6.61 -8.92
CA VAL A 328 4.53 5.65 -7.87
C VAL A 328 5.43 4.44 -8.02
N CYS A 329 6.34 4.28 -7.09
CA CYS A 329 7.31 3.18 -7.11
C CYS A 329 6.60 1.83 -7.22
N GLY A 330 6.99 1.02 -8.21
CA GLY A 330 6.44 -0.31 -8.45
C GLY A 330 4.99 -0.36 -8.92
N ARG A 331 4.43 0.74 -9.40
CA ARG A 331 3.06 0.80 -9.97
C ARG A 331 3.10 1.43 -11.35
N VAL A 332 3.26 0.58 -12.38
CA VAL A 332 3.54 1.00 -13.76
C VAL A 332 4.62 2.09 -13.80
N GLU A 333 5.62 1.88 -12.98
CA GLU A 333 6.72 2.82 -12.78
C GLU A 333 7.55 2.92 -14.06
N PRO A 334 7.61 4.08 -14.71
CA PRO A 334 8.47 4.26 -15.86
C PRO A 334 9.92 4.37 -15.41
N VAL A 335 10.82 3.63 -16.05
CA VAL A 335 12.26 3.85 -15.89
C VAL A 335 12.68 4.90 -16.93
N PRO A 336 13.20 6.07 -16.51
CA PRO A 336 13.62 7.12 -17.43
C PRO A 336 14.93 6.72 -18.10
N LEU A 337 14.86 6.33 -19.37
CA LEU A 337 16.01 5.96 -20.20
C LEU A 337 16.06 6.85 -21.45
N ASP A 338 17.26 7.22 -21.86
CA ASP A 338 17.46 7.78 -23.21
C ASP A 338 17.52 6.61 -24.21
N ALA A 339 16.34 6.10 -24.53
CA ALA A 339 16.18 4.88 -25.33
C ALA A 339 14.98 5.00 -26.29
N PRO A 340 15.04 4.33 -27.46
CA PRO A 340 13.93 4.34 -28.42
C PRO A 340 12.76 3.43 -28.01
N PHE A 341 12.81 2.83 -26.82
CA PHE A 341 11.80 1.94 -26.23
C PHE A 341 11.41 2.44 -24.83
N THR A 342 10.41 1.81 -24.22
CA THR A 342 9.93 2.17 -22.87
C THR A 342 10.07 0.96 -21.94
N VAL A 343 10.59 1.17 -20.74
CA VAL A 343 10.61 0.17 -19.66
C VAL A 343 9.65 0.61 -18.57
N VAL A 344 8.81 -0.32 -18.11
CA VAL A 344 7.93 -0.13 -16.97
C VAL A 344 8.09 -1.25 -15.95
N ILE A 345 8.07 -0.92 -14.67
CA ILE A 345 8.16 -1.87 -13.55
C ILE A 345 6.83 -1.87 -12.82
N ASP A 346 6.28 -3.07 -12.55
CA ASP A 346 5.01 -3.21 -11.83
C ASP A 346 4.97 -4.39 -10.86
N TYR A 347 4.21 -4.23 -9.81
CA TYR A 347 3.99 -5.27 -8.79
C TYR A 347 2.98 -6.35 -9.21
N ALA A 348 2.51 -6.37 -10.44
CA ALA A 348 1.58 -7.38 -10.94
C ALA A 348 2.18 -8.80 -10.81
N HIS A 349 1.72 -9.56 -9.83
CA HIS A 349 2.24 -10.88 -9.46
C HIS A 349 1.17 -11.97 -9.49
N ASN A 350 0.01 -11.71 -10.09
CA ASN A 350 -1.06 -12.67 -10.32
C ASN A 350 -1.74 -12.42 -11.67
N GLU A 351 -2.50 -13.41 -12.13
CA GLU A 351 -3.15 -13.41 -13.44
C GLU A 351 -3.96 -12.14 -13.71
N ALA A 352 -4.87 -11.79 -12.82
CA ALA A 352 -5.76 -10.64 -13.03
C ALA A 352 -5.01 -9.29 -13.09
N ALA A 353 -3.97 -9.13 -12.27
CA ALA A 353 -3.16 -7.92 -12.30
C ALA A 353 -2.31 -7.84 -13.57
N ALA A 354 -1.68 -8.94 -13.98
CA ALA A 354 -0.91 -9.01 -15.22
C ALA A 354 -1.79 -8.76 -16.45
N GLU A 355 -3.00 -9.34 -16.49
CA GLU A 355 -3.96 -9.10 -17.58
C GLU A 355 -4.34 -7.62 -17.68
N CYS A 356 -4.72 -7.01 -16.57
CA CYS A 356 -5.08 -5.59 -16.55
C CYS A 356 -3.94 -4.70 -17.04
N LEU A 357 -2.73 -4.95 -16.56
CA LEU A 357 -1.55 -4.17 -16.95
C LEU A 357 -1.20 -4.36 -18.43
N LEU A 358 -1.07 -5.60 -18.89
CA LEU A 358 -0.66 -5.88 -20.29
C LEU A 358 -1.71 -5.36 -21.29
N ARG A 359 -3.02 -5.48 -21.00
CA ARG A 359 -4.07 -4.82 -21.81
C ARG A 359 -3.92 -3.31 -21.84
N THR A 360 -3.60 -2.71 -20.69
CA THR A 360 -3.36 -1.28 -20.58
C THR A 360 -2.17 -0.84 -21.44
N LEU A 361 -1.05 -1.55 -21.36
CA LEU A 361 0.15 -1.24 -22.13
C LEU A 361 -0.08 -1.47 -23.64
N ARG A 362 -0.82 -2.50 -24.01
CA ARG A 362 -1.20 -2.80 -25.39
C ARG A 362 -2.00 -1.65 -26.04
N ALA A 363 -2.81 -0.93 -25.28
CA ALA A 363 -3.59 0.20 -25.76
C ALA A 363 -2.71 1.38 -26.25
N TYR A 364 -1.44 1.45 -25.86
CA TYR A 364 -0.46 2.42 -26.38
C TYR A 364 0.16 1.99 -27.73
N ARG A 365 -0.28 0.86 -28.29
CA ARG A 365 0.14 0.34 -29.60
C ARG A 365 1.67 0.24 -29.73
N PRO A 366 2.35 -0.46 -28.80
CA PRO A 366 3.79 -0.67 -28.94
C PRO A 366 4.12 -1.49 -30.20
N THR A 367 5.35 -1.37 -30.71
CA THR A 367 5.86 -2.25 -31.76
C THR A 367 5.83 -3.70 -31.28
N ARG A 368 6.37 -3.97 -30.08
CA ARG A 368 6.21 -5.22 -29.36
C ARG A 368 5.94 -4.92 -27.88
N LEU A 369 5.14 -5.74 -27.25
CA LEU A 369 4.98 -5.79 -25.80
C LEU A 369 5.76 -6.99 -25.27
N VAL A 370 6.83 -6.72 -24.54
CA VAL A 370 7.71 -7.73 -23.94
C VAL A 370 7.37 -7.85 -22.45
N ALA A 371 7.10 -9.07 -21.97
CA ALA A 371 6.83 -9.35 -20.56
C ALA A 371 7.99 -10.10 -19.91
N VAL A 372 8.64 -9.50 -18.91
CA VAL A 372 9.67 -10.13 -18.06
C VAL A 372 9.02 -10.46 -16.72
N PHE A 373 8.92 -11.73 -16.35
CA PHE A 373 8.22 -12.12 -15.13
C PHE A 373 8.67 -13.45 -14.55
N GLY A 374 8.43 -13.60 -13.26
CA GLY A 374 8.58 -14.83 -12.51
C GLY A 374 7.41 -15.03 -11.55
N CYS A 375 7.50 -16.08 -10.72
CA CYS A 375 6.54 -16.35 -9.66
C CYS A 375 7.26 -16.75 -8.37
N GLY A 376 6.66 -16.40 -7.23
CA GLY A 376 7.19 -16.75 -5.92
C GLY A 376 7.08 -18.25 -5.60
N GLY A 377 8.11 -18.78 -4.94
CA GLY A 377 8.09 -20.10 -4.33
C GLY A 377 7.19 -20.16 -3.10
N ALA A 378 6.85 -21.37 -2.64
CA ALA A 378 5.96 -21.61 -1.50
C ALA A 378 4.61 -20.87 -1.61
N ARG A 379 4.07 -20.76 -2.82
CA ARG A 379 2.79 -20.13 -3.17
C ARG A 379 1.97 -21.08 -4.05
N SER A 380 0.69 -20.73 -4.27
CA SER A 380 -0.20 -21.52 -5.11
C SER A 380 0.37 -21.73 -6.53
N ARG A 381 0.51 -22.98 -6.94
CA ARG A 381 0.96 -23.36 -8.30
C ARG A 381 0.00 -22.85 -9.38
N LEU A 382 -1.31 -22.74 -9.10
CA LEU A 382 -2.29 -22.22 -10.04
C LEU A 382 -1.94 -20.80 -10.49
N ARG A 383 -1.34 -19.98 -9.62
CA ARG A 383 -0.87 -18.64 -9.96
C ARG A 383 0.19 -18.67 -11.07
N ARG A 384 1.09 -19.66 -11.09
CA ARG A 384 2.15 -19.80 -12.08
C ARG A 384 1.59 -20.10 -13.47
N PHE A 385 0.63 -21.04 -13.53
CA PHE A 385 -0.09 -21.34 -14.78
C PHE A 385 -0.88 -20.12 -15.27
N GLY A 386 -1.61 -19.41 -14.41
CA GLY A 386 -2.38 -18.22 -14.77
C GLY A 386 -1.49 -17.09 -15.30
N MET A 387 -0.37 -16.77 -14.61
CA MET A 387 0.59 -15.77 -15.06
C MET A 387 1.17 -16.12 -16.45
N GLY A 388 1.66 -17.37 -16.63
CA GLY A 388 2.16 -17.83 -17.92
C GLY A 388 1.11 -17.70 -19.02
N SER A 389 -0.11 -18.17 -18.76
CA SER A 389 -1.23 -18.13 -19.73
C SER A 389 -1.58 -16.71 -20.17
N VAL A 390 -1.71 -15.77 -19.23
CA VAL A 390 -2.04 -14.38 -19.54
C VAL A 390 -0.92 -13.68 -20.30
N CYS A 391 0.33 -13.85 -19.87
CA CYS A 391 1.46 -13.24 -20.55
C CYS A 391 1.59 -13.76 -21.99
N ALA A 392 1.41 -15.04 -22.22
CA ALA A 392 1.43 -15.61 -23.57
C ALA A 392 0.31 -15.08 -24.48
N ARG A 393 -0.88 -14.81 -23.93
CA ARG A 393 -1.99 -14.26 -24.73
C ARG A 393 -1.84 -12.79 -25.09
N LEU A 394 -1.16 -12.01 -24.24
CA LEU A 394 -1.16 -10.55 -24.34
C LEU A 394 0.18 -9.94 -24.72
N ALA A 395 1.30 -10.59 -24.47
CA ALA A 395 2.62 -10.16 -24.89
C ALA A 395 3.02 -10.76 -26.25
N ASP A 396 3.91 -10.06 -26.95
CA ASP A 396 4.50 -10.56 -28.22
C ASP A 396 5.75 -11.41 -27.96
N PHE A 397 6.39 -11.21 -26.81
CA PHE A 397 7.53 -11.98 -26.33
C PHE A 397 7.52 -12.08 -24.82
N CYS A 398 7.80 -13.27 -24.28
CA CYS A 398 7.89 -13.51 -22.84
C CYS A 398 9.32 -13.84 -22.43
N ILE A 399 9.79 -13.31 -21.32
CA ILE A 399 11.04 -13.71 -20.65
C ILE A 399 10.66 -14.22 -19.28
N ILE A 400 10.79 -15.54 -19.07
CA ILE A 400 10.46 -16.16 -17.79
C ILE A 400 11.72 -16.31 -16.95
N THR A 401 11.61 -15.93 -15.68
CA THR A 401 12.74 -15.83 -14.76
C THR A 401 12.31 -16.13 -13.32
N GLU A 402 13.25 -16.09 -12.39
CA GLU A 402 12.94 -16.18 -10.97
C GLU A 402 12.22 -14.94 -10.44
N ASP A 403 11.56 -15.12 -9.32
CA ASP A 403 11.12 -14.12 -8.35
C ASP A 403 11.62 -14.60 -6.97
N ASN A 404 10.98 -14.25 -5.87
CA ASN A 404 11.31 -14.78 -4.53
C ASN A 404 11.09 -16.30 -4.48
N SER A 405 12.08 -17.08 -4.87
CA SER A 405 12.00 -18.56 -4.93
C SER A 405 11.89 -19.18 -3.53
N ARG A 406 12.33 -18.44 -2.47
CA ARG A 406 12.37 -18.92 -1.08
C ARG A 406 13.16 -20.20 -0.97
N GLY A 407 12.54 -21.30 -0.55
CA GLY A 407 13.17 -22.62 -0.46
C GLY A 407 12.85 -23.57 -1.62
N GLU A 408 12.18 -23.11 -2.69
CA GLU A 408 11.78 -23.94 -3.82
C GLU A 408 12.76 -23.80 -5.00
N PRO A 409 13.16 -24.91 -5.65
CA PRO A 409 14.01 -24.84 -6.84
C PRO A 409 13.37 -24.00 -7.95
N VAL A 410 14.13 -23.07 -8.52
CA VAL A 410 13.66 -22.14 -9.56
C VAL A 410 13.17 -22.89 -10.80
N GLU A 411 13.81 -23.98 -11.15
CA GLU A 411 13.48 -24.84 -12.30
C GLU A 411 12.06 -25.40 -12.22
N HIS A 412 11.57 -25.74 -11.00
CA HIS A 412 10.22 -26.22 -10.80
C HIS A 412 9.20 -25.09 -11.04
N ILE A 413 9.51 -23.89 -10.58
CA ILE A 413 8.66 -22.71 -10.78
C ILE A 413 8.58 -22.36 -12.26
N LEU A 414 9.72 -22.36 -12.96
CA LEU A 414 9.79 -22.08 -14.40
C LEU A 414 9.08 -23.14 -15.23
N ALA A 415 9.15 -24.42 -14.82
CA ALA A 415 8.40 -25.50 -15.49
C ALA A 415 6.88 -25.28 -15.42
N ASP A 416 6.35 -24.84 -14.27
CA ASP A 416 4.93 -24.51 -14.13
C ASP A 416 4.54 -23.29 -14.98
N ILE A 417 5.38 -22.22 -14.99
CA ILE A 417 5.14 -21.03 -15.82
C ILE A 417 5.15 -21.40 -17.32
N ARG A 418 6.12 -22.20 -17.77
CA ARG A 418 6.23 -22.69 -19.15
C ARG A 418 5.01 -23.51 -19.57
N ALA A 419 4.47 -24.34 -18.68
CA ALA A 419 3.21 -25.04 -18.93
C ALA A 419 2.05 -24.05 -19.09
N GLY A 420 2.02 -22.99 -18.26
CA GLY A 420 1.05 -21.89 -18.39
C GLY A 420 1.15 -21.15 -19.73
N LEU A 421 2.37 -20.83 -20.20
CA LEU A 421 2.59 -20.21 -21.53
C LEU A 421 1.94 -21.04 -22.65
N ARG A 422 2.17 -22.36 -22.63
CA ARG A 422 1.60 -23.28 -23.63
C ARG A 422 0.08 -23.33 -23.58
N LEU A 423 -0.52 -23.23 -22.40
CA LEU A 423 -1.98 -23.18 -22.22
C LEU A 423 -2.58 -21.87 -22.75
N GLY A 424 -1.84 -20.75 -22.62
CA GLY A 424 -2.30 -19.44 -23.04
C GLY A 424 -2.23 -19.23 -24.55
N ASN A 425 -1.06 -19.33 -25.12
CA ASN A 425 -0.80 -19.27 -26.55
C ASN A 425 0.53 -19.98 -26.88
N PRO A 426 0.52 -21.19 -27.40
CA PRO A 426 1.72 -21.95 -27.69
C PRO A 426 2.61 -21.35 -28.79
N ALA A 427 2.09 -20.41 -29.58
CA ALA A 427 2.84 -19.72 -30.64
C ALA A 427 3.64 -18.50 -30.11
N THR A 428 3.36 -18.02 -28.90
CA THR A 428 4.09 -16.88 -28.34
C THR A 428 5.53 -17.28 -28.03
N PRO A 429 6.52 -16.63 -28.64
CA PRO A 429 7.92 -16.93 -28.39
C PRO A 429 8.32 -16.52 -26.98
N PHE A 430 9.22 -17.27 -26.36
CA PHE A 430 9.74 -16.95 -25.03
C PHE A 430 11.21 -17.34 -24.87
N ALA A 431 11.89 -16.67 -23.95
CA ALA A 431 13.18 -17.05 -23.41
C ALA A 431 13.02 -17.48 -21.94
N GLU A 432 13.78 -18.48 -21.53
CA GLU A 432 13.87 -18.93 -20.14
C GLU A 432 15.26 -18.61 -19.60
N ILE A 433 15.33 -17.66 -18.68
CA ILE A 433 16.57 -17.15 -18.09
C ILE A 433 16.38 -17.13 -16.57
N PRO A 434 16.89 -18.15 -15.84
CA PRO A 434 16.63 -18.30 -14.41
C PRO A 434 17.07 -17.09 -13.58
N ASP A 435 18.25 -16.53 -13.83
CA ASP A 435 18.72 -15.33 -13.15
C ASP A 435 17.98 -14.08 -13.62
N ARG A 436 17.28 -13.42 -12.69
CA ARG A 436 16.43 -12.27 -13.02
C ARG A 436 17.21 -11.05 -13.50
N ARG A 437 18.41 -10.84 -13.02
CA ARG A 437 19.28 -9.74 -13.50
C ARG A 437 19.66 -9.98 -14.96
N GLN A 438 20.06 -11.20 -15.30
CA GLN A 438 20.37 -11.56 -16.68
C GLN A 438 19.14 -11.52 -17.58
N ALA A 439 17.97 -11.87 -17.07
CA ALA A 439 16.70 -11.73 -17.80
C ALA A 439 16.37 -10.28 -18.15
N ILE A 440 16.61 -9.35 -17.21
CA ILE A 440 16.44 -7.91 -17.45
C ILE A 440 17.46 -7.43 -18.51
N TYR A 441 18.73 -7.80 -18.39
CA TYR A 441 19.77 -7.46 -19.38
C TYR A 441 19.41 -7.97 -20.77
N TYR A 442 18.98 -9.23 -20.86
CA TYR A 442 18.54 -9.82 -22.13
C TYR A 442 17.37 -9.03 -22.75
N ALA A 443 16.41 -8.60 -21.94
CA ALA A 443 15.29 -7.79 -22.43
C ALA A 443 15.74 -6.44 -23.02
N LEU A 444 16.73 -5.79 -22.39
CA LEU A 444 17.29 -4.52 -22.84
C LEU A 444 18.12 -4.66 -24.12
N ASP A 445 18.97 -5.71 -24.21
CA ASP A 445 19.81 -5.99 -25.39
C ASP A 445 19.00 -6.31 -26.65
N HIS A 446 17.81 -6.92 -26.48
CA HIS A 446 16.95 -7.34 -27.60
C HIS A 446 15.77 -6.37 -27.82
N ALA A 447 15.76 -5.22 -27.13
CA ALA A 447 14.75 -4.18 -27.30
C ALA A 447 14.83 -3.54 -28.69
N GLN A 448 13.67 -3.24 -29.26
CA GLN A 448 13.54 -2.59 -30.56
C GLN A 448 12.87 -1.22 -30.40
N PRO A 449 13.07 -0.28 -31.34
CA PRO A 449 12.38 0.99 -31.32
C PRO A 449 10.86 0.82 -31.25
N GLY A 450 10.22 1.51 -30.30
CA GLY A 450 8.79 1.45 -30.07
C GLY A 450 8.31 0.29 -29.19
N ASP A 451 9.22 -0.55 -28.67
CA ASP A 451 8.85 -1.60 -27.72
C ASP A 451 8.41 -1.02 -26.37
N ILE A 452 7.54 -1.76 -25.68
CA ILE A 452 7.28 -1.62 -24.25
C ILE A 452 7.73 -2.90 -23.55
N ILE A 453 8.70 -2.78 -22.64
CA ILE A 453 9.19 -3.85 -21.78
C ILE A 453 8.52 -3.71 -20.43
N ALA A 454 7.70 -4.68 -20.04
CA ALA A 454 7.02 -4.76 -18.76
C ALA A 454 7.75 -5.75 -17.84
N ILE A 455 8.38 -5.25 -16.77
CA ILE A 455 9.02 -6.06 -15.73
C ILE A 455 8.00 -6.23 -14.61
N LEU A 456 7.55 -7.47 -14.39
CA LEU A 456 6.41 -7.80 -13.53
C LEU A 456 6.83 -8.62 -12.32
N GLY A 457 6.14 -8.41 -11.20
CA GLY A 457 6.19 -9.25 -10.00
C GLY A 457 6.70 -8.52 -8.77
N LYS A 458 7.89 -7.92 -8.82
CA LYS A 458 8.57 -7.32 -7.66
C LYS A 458 8.15 -5.87 -7.41
N GLY A 459 7.99 -5.07 -8.47
CA GLY A 459 7.57 -3.67 -8.34
C GLY A 459 8.46 -2.86 -7.38
N HIS A 460 7.94 -2.52 -6.21
CA HIS A 460 8.62 -1.71 -5.20
C HIS A 460 9.54 -2.52 -4.26
N GLU A 461 9.61 -3.84 -4.39
CA GLU A 461 10.47 -4.67 -3.54
C GLU A 461 11.95 -4.35 -3.78
N THR A 462 12.71 -4.24 -2.70
CA THR A 462 14.14 -3.91 -2.73
C THR A 462 15.05 -5.11 -2.51
N THR A 463 14.46 -6.31 -2.37
CA THR A 463 15.20 -7.55 -2.14
C THR A 463 14.66 -8.69 -2.98
N ILE A 464 15.50 -9.70 -3.23
CA ILE A 464 15.09 -11.00 -3.75
C ILE A 464 15.41 -12.07 -2.71
N GLU A 465 14.52 -13.05 -2.53
CA GLU A 465 14.66 -14.10 -1.53
C GLU A 465 14.97 -15.44 -2.21
N ARG A 466 16.17 -15.98 -1.96
CA ARG A 466 16.67 -17.27 -2.45
C ARG A 466 17.12 -18.15 -1.27
N GLY A 467 16.62 -19.36 -1.17
CA GLY A 467 17.01 -20.29 -0.10
C GLY A 467 16.80 -19.74 1.33
N GLY A 468 15.82 -18.85 1.53
CA GLY A 468 15.57 -18.18 2.82
C GLY A 468 16.47 -16.97 3.10
N ILE A 469 17.38 -16.63 2.20
CA ILE A 469 18.27 -15.46 2.31
C ILE A 469 17.69 -14.32 1.45
N LYS A 470 17.58 -13.13 2.03
CA LYS A 470 17.20 -11.91 1.31
C LYS A 470 18.44 -11.15 0.87
N GLU A 471 18.56 -10.91 -0.42
CA GLU A 471 19.65 -10.15 -1.05
C GLU A 471 19.11 -8.83 -1.61
N PRO A 472 19.89 -7.73 -1.60
CA PRO A 472 19.50 -6.47 -2.25
C PRO A 472 19.23 -6.68 -3.74
N PHE A 473 18.07 -6.20 -4.20
CA PHE A 473 17.65 -6.32 -5.60
C PHE A 473 16.63 -5.24 -5.93
N VAL A 474 17.06 -4.19 -6.61
CA VAL A 474 16.23 -3.06 -7.03
C VAL A 474 16.20 -3.03 -8.55
N GLU A 475 15.06 -3.41 -9.14
CA GLU A 475 14.92 -3.56 -10.60
C GLU A 475 15.24 -2.28 -11.36
N ARG A 476 14.81 -1.14 -10.84
CA ARG A 476 15.08 0.18 -11.43
C ARG A 476 16.57 0.46 -11.53
N GLU A 477 17.32 0.26 -10.45
CA GLU A 477 18.77 0.47 -10.41
C GLU A 477 19.48 -0.48 -11.41
N ILE A 478 19.03 -1.74 -11.49
CA ILE A 478 19.57 -2.72 -12.44
C ILE A 478 19.39 -2.27 -13.88
N VAL A 479 18.23 -1.72 -14.23
CA VAL A 479 17.95 -1.21 -15.58
C VAL A 479 18.78 0.05 -15.86
N GLU A 480 18.81 1.02 -14.93
CA GLU A 480 19.55 2.28 -15.07
C GLU A 480 21.07 2.05 -15.17
N GLU A 481 21.63 1.19 -14.31
CA GLU A 481 23.04 0.83 -14.35
C GLU A 481 23.46 0.14 -15.64
N TYR A 482 22.62 -0.75 -16.14
CA TYR A 482 22.94 -1.51 -17.38
C TYR A 482 22.86 -0.63 -18.62
N TRP A 483 21.84 0.21 -18.73
CA TRP A 483 21.63 1.08 -19.89
C TRP A 483 22.59 2.28 -19.90
N GLY A 484 23.06 2.73 -18.74
CA GLY A 484 24.02 3.83 -18.58
C GLY A 484 25.50 3.43 -18.83
N ARG A 485 25.78 2.14 -19.09
CA ARG A 485 27.11 1.63 -19.47
C ARG A 485 27.39 1.84 -20.96
#